data_6bab3bffe285755828eb553f9bfc4e7f
#
_entry.id   6bab3bffe285755828eb553f9bfc4e7f
#
_cell.length_a   1.000
_cell.length_b   1.000
_cell.length_c   1.000
_cell.angle_alpha   90.00
_cell.angle_beta   90.00
_cell.angle_gamma   90.00
#
_symmetry.space_group_name_H-M   'P 1'
#
loop_
_entity.id
_entity.type
_entity.pdbx_description
1 polymer ?
#
loop_
_entity_poly.entity_id
_entity_poly.type
_entity_poly.pdbx_seq_one_letter_code
_entity_poly.pdbx_strand_id
1 'polypeptide(L)'
;MSIETLKVNKNLVEILTDKLNKKTAVIGVVGLGYVGLPLAVENAKSGFKVIGFDVNAARVAQLNSGMNYIGDVKDEELKHAIENKQFQATNDYANIKNVDVAIICVPTPLDEHKQADTSYVESATEEISKYLQPGMLV
;
A
#
# COMPACT_ATOMS: atom_id res chain seq x y z
N MET A 1 -19.84 17.05 16.92
CA MET A 1 -18.61 17.44 16.21
C MET A 1 -18.54 18.96 16.20
N SER A 2 -17.41 19.55 16.61
CA SER A 2 -17.26 21.01 16.63
C SER A 2 -17.03 21.58 15.23
N ILE A 3 -17.33 22.89 15.04
CA ILE A 3 -17.07 23.61 13.77
C ILE A 3 -15.58 23.59 13.42
N GLU A 4 -14.69 23.64 14.41
CA GLU A 4 -13.23 23.51 14.20
C GLU A 4 -12.85 22.12 13.66
N THR A 5 -13.42 21.05 14.21
CA THR A 5 -13.18 19.68 13.74
C THR A 5 -13.63 19.51 12.28
N LEU A 6 -14.77 20.10 11.90
CA LEU A 6 -15.26 20.10 10.53
C LEU A 6 -14.34 20.86 9.57
N LYS A 7 -13.79 22.01 9.98
CA LYS A 7 -12.84 22.79 9.18
C LYS A 7 -11.51 22.04 8.97
N VAL A 8 -11.00 21.41 10.03
CA VAL A 8 -9.76 20.59 9.96
C VAL A 8 -9.95 19.42 9.00
N ASN A 9 -11.06 18.70 9.12
CA ASN A 9 -11.34 17.57 8.23
C ASN A 9 -11.47 17.98 6.76
N LYS A 10 -12.13 19.11 6.49
CA LYS A 10 -12.24 19.63 5.11
C LYS A 10 -10.87 19.97 4.54
N ASN A 11 -9.98 20.57 5.31
CA ASN A 11 -8.63 20.89 4.88
C ASN A 11 -7.81 19.61 4.57
N LEU A 12 -7.91 18.57 5.39
CA LEU A 12 -7.19 17.30 5.16
C LEU A 12 -7.65 16.59 3.87
N VAL A 13 -8.94 16.61 3.59
CA VAL A 13 -9.49 16.07 2.32
C VAL A 13 -8.97 16.86 1.12
N GLU A 14 -8.97 18.19 1.19
CA GLU A 14 -8.46 19.05 0.13
C GLU A 14 -6.97 18.81 -0.12
N ILE A 15 -6.16 18.68 0.94
CA ILE A 15 -4.73 18.38 0.85
C ILE A 15 -4.50 17.02 0.16
N LEU A 16 -5.20 15.98 0.58
CA LEU A 16 -5.07 14.65 -0.02
C LEU A 16 -5.51 14.66 -1.49
N THR A 17 -6.62 15.33 -1.81
CA THR A 17 -7.10 15.47 -3.18
C THR A 17 -6.08 16.17 -4.07
N ASP A 18 -5.46 17.25 -3.59
CA ASP A 18 -4.40 17.96 -4.33
C ASP A 18 -3.18 17.05 -4.55
N LYS A 19 -2.73 16.32 -3.54
CA LYS A 19 -1.63 15.36 -3.66
C LYS A 19 -1.93 14.26 -4.70
N LEU A 20 -3.16 13.74 -4.73
CA LEU A 20 -3.58 12.73 -5.71
C LEU A 20 -3.59 13.30 -7.13
N ASN A 21 -4.15 14.50 -7.32
CA ASN A 21 -4.19 15.16 -8.62
C ASN A 21 -2.80 15.47 -9.17
N LYS A 22 -1.87 15.85 -8.30
CA LYS A 22 -0.47 16.18 -8.64
C LYS A 22 0.45 14.96 -8.68
N LYS A 23 -0.03 13.76 -8.37
CA LYS A 23 0.75 12.53 -8.25
C LYS A 23 1.88 12.61 -7.21
N THR A 24 1.71 13.43 -6.18
CA THR A 24 2.66 13.58 -5.07
C THR A 24 2.27 12.76 -3.83
N ALA A 25 1.08 12.16 -3.82
CA ALA A 25 0.66 11.24 -2.78
C ALA A 25 1.52 9.97 -2.80
N VAL A 26 1.87 9.46 -1.62
CA VAL A 26 2.53 8.15 -1.45
C VAL A 26 1.45 7.09 -1.24
N ILE A 27 1.45 6.09 -2.10
CA ILE A 27 0.51 4.98 -2.03
C ILE A 27 1.17 3.81 -1.31
N GLY A 28 0.55 3.34 -0.25
CA GLY A 28 0.92 2.10 0.44
C GLY A 28 0.04 0.95 -0.04
N VAL A 29 0.64 -0.16 -0.42
CA VAL A 29 -0.10 -1.39 -0.77
C VAL A 29 0.30 -2.47 0.22
N VAL A 30 -0.65 -2.93 1.03
CA VAL A 30 -0.43 -3.91 2.10
C VAL A 30 -0.88 -5.28 1.64
N GLY A 31 0.07 -6.18 1.47
CA GLY A 31 -0.08 -7.48 0.82
C GLY A 31 0.32 -7.40 -0.67
N LEU A 32 1.39 -8.11 -1.02
CA LEU A 32 1.98 -8.09 -2.37
C LEU A 32 1.75 -9.43 -3.10
N GLY A 33 0.52 -9.94 -3.02
CA GLY A 33 0.07 -11.12 -3.76
C GLY A 33 -0.52 -10.79 -5.13
N TYR A 34 -1.47 -11.61 -5.58
CA TYR A 34 -2.10 -11.52 -6.91
C TYR A 34 -2.79 -10.18 -7.20
N VAL A 35 -3.29 -9.52 -6.18
CA VAL A 35 -3.97 -8.21 -6.33
C VAL A 35 -3.02 -7.09 -6.00
N GLY A 36 -2.30 -7.19 -4.88
CA GLY A 36 -1.48 -6.10 -4.36
C GLY A 36 -0.29 -5.76 -5.24
N LEU A 37 0.47 -6.74 -5.71
CA LEU A 37 1.65 -6.44 -6.54
C LEU A 37 1.29 -5.81 -7.89
N PRO A 38 0.33 -6.33 -8.67
CA PRO A 38 -0.12 -5.66 -9.89
C PRO A 38 -0.62 -4.24 -9.64
N LEU A 39 -1.41 -4.03 -8.58
CA LEU A 39 -1.90 -2.71 -8.20
C LEU A 39 -0.76 -1.74 -7.85
N ALA A 40 0.24 -2.21 -7.11
CA ALA A 40 1.41 -1.41 -6.75
C ALA A 40 2.20 -0.96 -7.99
N VAL A 41 2.46 -1.89 -8.92
CA VAL A 41 3.18 -1.60 -10.17
C VAL A 41 2.38 -0.64 -11.06
N GLU A 42 1.07 -0.82 -11.19
CA GLU A 42 0.23 0.10 -11.99
C GLU A 42 0.17 1.51 -11.40
N ASN A 43 0.12 1.65 -10.06
CA ASN A 43 0.21 2.96 -9.42
C ASN A 43 1.58 3.61 -9.67
N ALA A 44 2.68 2.85 -9.59
CA ALA A 44 4.01 3.34 -9.91
C ALA A 44 4.13 3.80 -11.37
N LYS A 45 3.61 3.02 -12.32
CA LYS A 45 3.53 3.38 -13.75
C LYS A 45 2.71 4.66 -13.99
N SER A 46 1.68 4.86 -13.18
CA SER A 46 0.85 6.07 -13.21
C SER A 46 1.54 7.31 -12.63
N GLY A 47 2.76 7.18 -12.11
CA GLY A 47 3.57 8.28 -11.62
C GLY A 47 3.52 8.51 -10.11
N PHE A 48 2.84 7.64 -9.35
CA PHE A 48 2.87 7.69 -7.89
C PHE A 48 4.14 7.06 -7.32
N LYS A 49 4.55 7.53 -6.16
CA LYS A 49 5.49 6.80 -5.31
C LYS A 49 4.72 5.73 -4.53
N VAL A 50 5.19 4.48 -4.59
CA VAL A 50 4.52 3.33 -3.98
C VAL A 50 5.44 2.63 -2.99
N ILE A 51 4.92 2.33 -1.81
CA ILE A 51 5.56 1.46 -0.81
C ILE A 51 4.69 0.21 -0.68
N GLY A 52 5.23 -0.92 -1.08
CA GLY A 52 4.59 -2.22 -0.90
C GLY A 52 4.98 -2.85 0.44
N PHE A 53 4.01 -3.35 1.19
CA PHE A 53 4.20 -4.00 2.48
C PHE A 53 3.87 -5.48 2.39
N ASP A 54 4.78 -6.34 2.81
CA ASP A 54 4.52 -7.77 2.92
C ASP A 54 5.24 -8.35 4.15
N VAL A 55 4.59 -9.24 4.87
CA VAL A 55 5.17 -9.90 6.06
C VAL A 55 6.29 -10.88 5.69
N ASN A 56 6.34 -11.33 4.45
CA ASN A 56 7.34 -12.28 3.97
C ASN A 56 8.62 -11.55 3.53
N ALA A 57 9.63 -11.55 4.38
CA ALA A 57 10.92 -10.90 4.14
C ALA A 57 11.64 -11.40 2.88
N ALA A 58 11.53 -12.70 2.56
CA ALA A 58 12.13 -13.27 1.35
C ALA A 58 11.47 -12.72 0.08
N ARG A 59 10.14 -12.59 0.09
CA ARG A 59 9.36 -11.97 -0.98
C ARG A 59 9.73 -10.50 -1.18
N VAL A 60 9.86 -9.75 -0.08
CA VAL A 60 10.31 -8.35 -0.11
C VAL A 60 11.69 -8.22 -0.74
N ALA A 61 12.65 -9.05 -0.34
CA ALA A 61 14.00 -9.05 -0.90
C ALA A 61 13.99 -9.40 -2.41
N GLN A 62 13.20 -10.39 -2.81
CA GLN A 62 13.02 -10.80 -4.18
C GLN A 62 12.50 -9.64 -5.05
N LEU A 63 11.43 -8.97 -4.60
CA LEU A 63 10.86 -7.83 -5.32
C LEU A 63 11.86 -6.68 -5.46
N ASN A 64 12.55 -6.31 -4.39
CA ASN A 64 13.53 -5.23 -4.41
C ASN A 64 14.75 -5.53 -5.30
N SER A 65 15.01 -6.80 -5.60
CA SER A 65 16.01 -7.20 -6.60
C SER A 65 15.49 -7.19 -8.04
N GLY A 66 14.23 -6.82 -8.25
CA GLY A 66 13.58 -6.79 -9.56
C GLY A 66 13.10 -8.15 -10.06
N MET A 67 13.07 -9.15 -9.17
CA MET A 67 12.53 -10.48 -9.49
C MET A 67 11.06 -10.57 -9.12
N ASN A 68 10.23 -10.83 -10.13
CA ASN A 68 8.79 -11.00 -9.99
C ASN A 68 8.42 -12.45 -9.70
N TYR A 69 7.28 -12.67 -9.05
CA TYR A 69 6.67 -13.99 -8.80
C TYR A 69 5.19 -14.05 -9.19
N ILE A 70 4.65 -12.96 -9.75
CA ILE A 70 3.26 -12.85 -10.21
C ILE A 70 3.25 -12.75 -11.73
N GLY A 71 2.61 -13.72 -12.40
CA GLY A 71 2.58 -13.79 -13.86
C GLY A 71 1.93 -12.60 -14.57
N ASP A 72 1.05 -11.87 -13.88
CA ASP A 72 0.35 -10.69 -14.42
C ASP A 72 1.20 -9.40 -14.39
N VAL A 73 2.38 -9.46 -13.80
CA VAL A 73 3.34 -8.35 -13.75
C VAL A 73 4.55 -8.70 -14.62
N LYS A 74 4.95 -7.81 -15.50
CA LYS A 74 6.16 -7.99 -16.30
C LYS A 74 7.40 -7.58 -15.50
N ASP A 75 8.46 -8.39 -15.61
CA ASP A 75 9.72 -8.11 -14.93
C ASP A 75 10.28 -6.74 -15.27
N GLU A 76 10.17 -6.32 -16.53
CA GLU A 76 10.65 -5.02 -17.00
C GLU A 76 9.89 -3.86 -16.33
N GLU A 77 8.58 -4.00 -16.10
CA GLU A 77 7.76 -2.98 -15.45
C GLU A 77 8.14 -2.82 -13.98
N LEU A 78 8.35 -3.96 -13.28
CA LEU A 78 8.81 -3.94 -11.89
C LEU A 78 10.21 -3.31 -11.79
N LYS A 79 11.16 -3.75 -12.62
CA LYS A 79 12.53 -3.20 -12.64
C LYS A 79 12.53 -1.70 -12.90
N HIS A 80 11.78 -1.25 -13.90
CA HIS A 80 11.67 0.19 -14.23
C HIS A 80 11.11 1.00 -13.05
N ALA A 81 10.08 0.48 -12.35
CA ALA A 81 9.52 1.16 -11.19
C ALA A 81 10.51 1.26 -10.01
N ILE A 82 11.36 0.23 -9.82
CA ILE A 82 12.40 0.22 -8.78
C ILE A 82 13.54 1.19 -9.15
N GLU A 83 14.05 1.12 -10.37
CA GLU A 83 15.15 1.96 -10.86
C GLU A 83 14.80 3.46 -10.80
N ASN A 84 13.54 3.79 -11.11
CA ASN A 84 13.03 5.16 -11.01
C ASN A 84 12.62 5.57 -9.57
N LYS A 85 12.85 4.71 -8.59
CA LYS A 85 12.48 4.95 -7.17
C LYS A 85 10.98 5.23 -6.96
N GLN A 86 10.15 4.70 -7.85
CA GLN A 86 8.70 4.79 -7.77
C GLN A 86 8.07 3.63 -6.99
N PHE A 87 8.78 2.50 -6.86
CA PHE A 87 8.35 1.36 -6.07
C PHE A 87 9.48 0.86 -5.16
N GLN A 88 9.13 0.53 -3.94
CA GLN A 88 9.95 -0.28 -3.04
C GLN A 88 9.07 -1.18 -2.20
N ALA A 89 9.55 -2.37 -1.87
CA ALA A 89 8.90 -3.28 -0.94
C ALA A 89 9.57 -3.23 0.44
N THR A 90 8.81 -3.43 1.50
CA THR A 90 9.32 -3.51 2.88
C THR A 90 8.46 -4.44 3.74
N ASN A 91 9.08 -5.04 4.75
CA ASN A 91 8.39 -5.74 5.84
C ASN A 91 8.35 -4.90 7.13
N ASP A 92 8.90 -3.69 7.11
CA ASP A 92 8.86 -2.75 8.22
C ASP A 92 7.62 -1.84 8.10
N TYR A 93 6.60 -2.16 8.87
CA TYR A 93 5.33 -1.42 8.90
C TYR A 93 5.44 -0.01 9.49
N ALA A 94 6.54 0.35 10.15
CA ALA A 94 6.79 1.73 10.59
C ALA A 94 6.82 2.71 9.40
N ASN A 95 7.08 2.22 8.18
CA ASN A 95 7.01 3.03 6.96
C ASN A 95 5.58 3.47 6.58
N ILE A 96 4.53 2.93 7.20
CA ILE A 96 3.15 3.39 7.04
C ILE A 96 3.01 4.89 7.35
N LYS A 97 3.76 5.41 8.32
CA LYS A 97 3.77 6.85 8.65
C LYS A 97 4.10 7.77 7.46
N ASN A 98 4.72 7.24 6.41
CA ASN A 98 5.11 7.97 5.21
C ASN A 98 4.08 7.86 4.07
N VAL A 99 2.96 7.17 4.30
CA VAL A 99 1.95 6.85 3.31
C VAL A 99 0.76 7.81 3.45
N ASP A 100 0.25 8.28 2.33
CA ASP A 100 -0.97 9.12 2.29
C ASP A 100 -2.23 8.26 2.08
N VAL A 101 -2.13 7.18 1.31
CA VAL A 101 -3.22 6.23 1.06
C VAL A 101 -2.71 4.82 1.28
N ALA A 102 -3.31 4.07 2.20
CA ALA A 102 -3.01 2.67 2.44
C ALA A 102 -4.12 1.77 1.87
N ILE A 103 -3.76 0.84 0.98
CA ILE A 103 -4.69 -0.08 0.35
C ILE A 103 -4.38 -1.49 0.85
N ILE A 104 -5.35 -2.10 1.54
CA ILE A 104 -5.21 -3.45 2.10
C ILE A 104 -5.58 -4.47 1.01
N CYS A 105 -4.61 -5.28 0.59
CA CYS A 105 -4.73 -6.32 -0.44
C CYS A 105 -4.28 -7.70 0.09
N VAL A 106 -4.48 -7.96 1.36
CA VAL A 106 -4.17 -9.25 1.97
C VAL A 106 -5.18 -10.32 1.57
N PRO A 107 -4.80 -11.62 1.56
CA PRO A 107 -5.71 -12.69 1.22
C PRO A 107 -6.79 -12.89 2.28
N THR A 108 -7.94 -13.41 1.85
CA THR A 108 -9.02 -13.89 2.72
C THR A 108 -9.35 -15.34 2.34
N PRO A 109 -8.46 -16.32 2.66
CA PRO A 109 -8.69 -17.72 2.30
C PRO A 109 -9.93 -18.26 3.02
N LEU A 110 -10.46 -19.38 2.53
CA LEU A 110 -11.51 -20.10 3.25
C LEU A 110 -10.90 -20.92 4.38
N ASP A 111 -11.52 -20.85 5.53
CA ASP A 111 -11.22 -21.73 6.66
C ASP A 111 -11.76 -23.15 6.45
N GLU A 112 -11.55 -24.04 7.42
CA GLU A 112 -12.06 -25.44 7.41
C GLU A 112 -13.60 -25.53 7.38
N HIS A 113 -14.29 -24.44 7.76
CA HIS A 113 -15.76 -24.33 7.70
C HIS A 113 -16.27 -23.63 6.43
N LYS A 114 -15.38 -23.39 5.45
CA LYS A 114 -15.67 -22.65 4.20
C LYS A 114 -16.16 -21.21 4.44
N GLN A 115 -15.74 -20.60 5.55
CA GLN A 115 -15.95 -19.19 5.83
C GLN A 115 -14.68 -18.40 5.50
N ALA A 116 -14.82 -17.11 5.16
CA ALA A 116 -13.66 -16.26 4.89
C ALA A 116 -12.84 -16.05 6.17
N ASP A 117 -11.56 -16.42 6.13
CA ASP A 117 -10.60 -16.10 7.20
C ASP A 117 -10.20 -14.64 7.11
N THR A 118 -10.70 -13.82 8.02
CA THR A 118 -10.43 -12.37 8.08
C THR A 118 -9.21 -12.02 8.93
N SER A 119 -8.49 -12.99 9.49
CA SER A 119 -7.36 -12.75 10.39
C SER A 119 -6.23 -11.94 9.75
N TYR A 120 -6.01 -12.12 8.44
CA TYR A 120 -5.03 -11.33 7.69
C TYR A 120 -5.42 -9.85 7.57
N VAL A 121 -6.72 -9.56 7.37
CA VAL A 121 -7.25 -8.19 7.33
C VAL A 121 -7.14 -7.54 8.70
N GLU A 122 -7.50 -8.26 9.75
CA GLU A 122 -7.39 -7.79 11.14
C GLU A 122 -5.95 -7.47 11.49
N SER A 123 -5.01 -8.38 11.22
CA SER A 123 -3.58 -8.17 11.48
C SER A 123 -3.01 -6.98 10.69
N ALA A 124 -3.34 -6.85 9.41
CA ALA A 124 -2.90 -5.73 8.60
C ALA A 124 -3.45 -4.39 9.13
N THR A 125 -4.72 -4.37 9.54
CA THR A 125 -5.38 -3.19 10.11
C THR A 125 -4.75 -2.80 11.45
N GLU A 126 -4.44 -3.77 12.31
CA GLU A 126 -3.71 -3.55 13.56
C GLU A 126 -2.33 -2.93 13.32
N GLU A 127 -1.55 -3.46 12.37
CA GLU A 127 -0.24 -2.91 12.05
C GLU A 127 -0.34 -1.48 11.52
N ILE A 128 -1.28 -1.20 10.61
CA ILE A 128 -1.52 0.15 10.09
C ILE A 128 -1.91 1.12 11.23
N SER A 129 -2.77 0.67 12.15
CA SER A 129 -3.29 1.52 13.23
C SER A 129 -2.20 2.10 14.13
N LYS A 130 -1.09 1.38 14.31
CA LYS A 130 0.05 1.83 15.13
C LYS A 130 0.75 3.07 14.57
N TYR A 131 0.64 3.30 13.27
CA TYR A 131 1.38 4.35 12.55
C TYR A 131 0.46 5.31 11.80
N LEU A 132 -0.86 5.24 12.06
CA LEU A 132 -1.86 6.05 11.40
C LEU A 132 -1.61 7.54 11.64
N GLN A 133 -1.69 8.34 10.57
CA GLN A 133 -1.50 9.79 10.63
C GLN A 133 -2.78 10.52 10.23
N PRO A 134 -3.03 11.73 10.79
CA PRO A 134 -4.15 12.55 10.34
C PRO A 134 -4.10 12.82 8.83
N GLY A 135 -5.22 12.61 8.16
CA GLY A 135 -5.35 12.81 6.71
C GLY A 135 -4.97 11.59 5.86
N MET A 136 -4.49 10.50 6.46
CA MET A 136 -4.29 9.23 5.75
C MET A 136 -5.65 8.61 5.42
N LEU A 137 -5.78 8.07 4.21
CA LEU A 137 -6.90 7.24 3.77
C LEU A 137 -6.51 5.77 3.86
N VAL A 138 -7.37 4.94 4.47
CA VAL A 138 -7.23 3.48 4.49
C VAL A 138 -8.43 2.84 3.82
#